data_96ec0c2d4f05be298fa69b431e556c13
#
_entry.id   96ec0c2d4f05be298fa69b431e556c13
#
_cell.length_a   1.000
_cell.length_b   1.000
_cell.length_c   1.000
_cell.angle_alpha   90.00
_cell.angle_beta   90.00
_cell.angle_gamma   90.00
#
_symmetry.space_group_name_H-M   'P 1'
#
loop_
_entity.id
_entity.type
_entity.pdbx_description
1 polymer ?
#
loop_
_entity_poly.entity_id
_entity_poly.type
_entity_poly.pdbx_seq_one_letter_code
_entity_poly.pdbx_strand_id
1 'polypeptide(L)'
;TDVILEFSGELPSGFHRHGYFNLRGKHGMSGHIKAENCTHIALIERKFMGMDTASILFFNKEGSAMLKIFLGRDDHRQLLSEQVSAFHALAASLKEHA
;
A
#
# COMPACT_ATOMS: atom_id res chain seq x y z
N THR A 1 6.93 -5.77 17.87
CA THR A 1 5.94 -4.71 17.59
C THR A 1 4.83 -4.75 18.63
N ASP A 2 4.58 -3.64 19.29
CA ASP A 2 3.58 -3.59 20.36
C ASP A 2 2.15 -3.46 19.83
N VAL A 3 1.99 -2.82 18.68
CA VAL A 3 0.66 -2.58 18.10
C VAL A 3 0.69 -2.74 16.60
N ILE A 4 -0.33 -3.39 16.06
CA ILE A 4 -0.59 -3.44 14.62
C ILE A 4 -2.04 -3.00 14.43
N LEU A 5 -2.24 -1.94 13.65
CA LEU A 5 -3.57 -1.47 13.29
C LEU A 5 -3.80 -1.74 11.81
N GLU A 6 -4.94 -2.33 11.48
CA GLU A 6 -5.30 -2.65 10.12
C GLU A 6 -6.63 -1.99 9.76
N PHE A 7 -6.68 -1.40 8.59
CA PHE A 7 -7.90 -0.81 8.03
C PHE A 7 -8.22 -1.51 6.71
N SER A 8 -9.45 -1.99 6.59
CA SER A 8 -9.93 -2.63 5.37
C SER A 8 -10.93 -1.73 4.68
N GLY A 9 -10.75 -1.53 3.39
CA GLY A 9 -11.64 -0.70 2.61
C GLY A 9 -10.90 0.06 1.52
N GLU A 10 -11.59 1.01 0.93
CA GLU A 10 -11.02 1.84 -0.11
C GLU A 10 -10.05 2.86 0.48
N LEU A 11 -8.89 3.00 -0.15
CA LEU A 11 -7.93 4.02 0.25
C LEU A 11 -8.51 5.41 -0.06
N PRO A 12 -8.62 6.30 0.94
CA PRO A 12 -9.19 7.62 0.69
C PRO A 12 -8.35 8.44 -0.28
N SER A 13 -9.00 9.33 -1.01
CA SER A 13 -8.29 10.37 -1.77
C SER A 13 -7.60 11.34 -0.81
N GLY A 14 -6.66 12.11 -1.33
CA GLY A 14 -5.93 13.03 -0.49
C GLY A 14 -5.32 14.19 -1.29
N PHE A 15 -4.57 15.01 -0.58
CA PHE A 15 -3.92 16.18 -1.18
C PHE A 15 -2.64 16.51 -0.43
N HIS A 16 -1.68 17.09 -1.14
CA HIS A 16 -0.42 17.53 -0.54
C HIS A 16 -0.59 18.93 0.07
N ARG A 17 -0.22 19.06 1.35
CA ARG A 17 -0.22 20.35 2.03
C ARG A 17 0.67 20.28 3.28
N HIS A 18 1.42 21.34 3.51
CA HIS A 18 2.30 21.47 4.69
C HIS A 18 3.31 20.33 4.85
N GLY A 19 3.80 19.78 3.73
CA GLY A 19 4.78 18.69 3.75
C GLY A 19 4.19 17.30 3.95
N TYR A 20 2.87 17.20 3.98
CA TYR A 20 2.17 15.94 4.19
C TYR A 20 1.23 15.63 3.03
N PHE A 21 1.06 14.33 2.75
CA PHE A 21 -0.07 13.86 1.97
C PHE A 21 -1.21 13.60 2.95
N ASN A 22 -2.28 14.38 2.84
CA ASN A 22 -3.40 14.36 3.79
C ASN A 22 -4.53 13.51 3.23
N LEU A 23 -4.87 12.44 3.94
CA LEU A 23 -5.98 11.56 3.56
C LEU A 23 -7.30 12.13 4.04
N ARG A 24 -8.30 12.09 3.15
CA ARG A 24 -9.66 12.60 3.43
C ARG A 24 -10.69 11.48 3.41
N GLY A 25 -10.71 10.65 4.41
CA GLY A 25 -11.75 9.66 4.56
C GLY A 25 -13.02 10.26 5.12
N LYS A 26 -14.14 10.13 4.42
CA LYS A 26 -15.45 10.56 4.94
C LYS A 26 -15.95 9.59 5.99
N HIS A 27 -15.71 8.31 5.75
CA HIS A 27 -16.18 7.22 6.62
C HIS A 27 -15.03 6.24 6.79
N GLY A 28 -14.23 6.43 7.81
CA GLY A 28 -13.13 5.54 8.10
C GLY A 28 -11.81 6.27 8.24
N MET A 29 -10.82 5.90 7.41
CA MET A 29 -9.44 6.35 7.62
C MET A 29 -9.21 7.77 7.14
N SER A 30 -8.67 8.60 8.03
CA SER A 30 -8.14 9.90 7.69
C SER A 30 -6.78 10.06 8.39
N GLY A 31 -5.96 10.96 7.91
CA GLY A 31 -4.65 11.14 8.53
C GLY A 31 -3.67 11.87 7.63
N HIS A 32 -2.40 11.78 8.03
CA HIS A 32 -1.33 12.51 7.39
C HIS A 32 -0.13 11.59 7.16
N ILE A 33 0.40 11.59 5.94
CA ILE A 33 1.59 10.83 5.58
C ILE A 33 2.66 11.82 5.15
N LYS A 34 3.81 11.80 5.85
CA LYS A 34 4.94 12.65 5.45
C LYS A 34 5.66 12.00 4.28
N ALA A 35 5.11 12.20 3.08
CA ALA A 35 5.55 11.50 1.87
C ALA A 35 7.02 11.74 1.54
N GLU A 36 7.58 12.91 1.88
CA GLU A 36 8.99 13.22 1.63
C GLU A 36 9.95 12.31 2.42
N ASN A 37 9.47 11.67 3.49
CA ASN A 37 10.28 10.72 4.25
C ASN A 37 10.35 9.34 3.59
N CYS A 38 9.50 9.08 2.60
CA CYS A 38 9.55 7.81 1.87
C CYS A 38 10.68 7.85 0.86
N THR A 39 11.63 6.93 1.02
CA THR A 39 12.81 6.85 0.14
C THR A 39 12.76 5.63 -0.77
N HIS A 40 12.03 4.60 -0.40
CA HIS A 40 11.95 3.35 -1.15
C HIS A 40 10.55 2.79 -1.13
N ILE A 41 10.14 2.21 -2.27
CA ILE A 41 8.88 1.52 -2.41
C ILE A 41 9.17 0.12 -2.96
N ALA A 42 8.59 -0.91 -2.34
CA ALA A 42 8.74 -2.28 -2.80
C ALA A 42 7.37 -2.88 -3.11
N LEU A 43 7.27 -3.53 -4.25
CA LEU A 43 6.11 -4.30 -4.64
C LEU A 43 6.45 -5.78 -4.45
N ILE A 44 5.72 -6.45 -3.58
CA ILE A 44 6.04 -7.81 -3.14
C ILE A 44 4.89 -8.75 -3.44
N GLU A 45 5.18 -9.84 -4.16
CA GLU A 45 4.26 -10.96 -4.32
C GLU A 45 4.88 -12.17 -3.63
N ARG A 46 4.10 -12.85 -2.82
CA ARG A 46 4.57 -14.09 -2.18
C ARG A 46 3.39 -14.92 -1.70
N LYS A 47 3.67 -16.18 -1.41
CA LYS A 47 2.68 -17.01 -0.73
C LYS A 47 2.88 -16.90 0.78
N PHE A 48 1.77 -16.79 1.50
CA PHE A 48 1.76 -16.77 2.94
C PHE A 48 0.62 -17.67 3.42
N MET A 49 0.97 -18.68 4.21
CA MET A 49 0.02 -19.68 4.71
C MET A 49 -0.79 -20.31 3.57
N GLY A 50 -0.11 -20.60 2.45
CA GLY A 50 -0.72 -21.26 1.29
C GLY A 50 -1.54 -20.35 0.39
N MET A 51 -1.61 -19.05 0.68
CA MET A 51 -2.39 -18.09 -0.10
C MET A 51 -1.48 -17.08 -0.81
N ASP A 52 -1.85 -16.73 -2.03
CA ASP A 52 -1.15 -15.68 -2.76
C ASP A 52 -1.39 -14.33 -2.07
N THR A 53 -0.33 -13.55 -1.91
CA THR A 53 -0.40 -12.19 -1.39
C THR A 53 0.34 -11.24 -2.30
N ALA A 54 -0.13 -10.00 -2.34
CA ALA A 54 0.55 -8.92 -3.04
C ALA A 54 0.43 -7.66 -2.21
N SER A 55 1.54 -6.94 -2.07
CA SER A 55 1.58 -5.76 -1.21
C SER A 55 2.54 -4.72 -1.76
N ILE A 56 2.27 -3.47 -1.35
CA ILE A 56 3.14 -2.33 -1.64
C ILE A 56 3.63 -1.82 -0.29
N LEU A 57 4.94 -1.78 -0.11
CA LEU A 57 5.57 -1.34 1.13
C LEU A 57 6.32 -0.04 0.88
N PHE A 58 6.14 0.91 1.80
CA PHE A 58 6.78 2.22 1.74
C PHE A 58 7.76 2.32 2.89
N PHE A 59 9.04 2.61 2.57
CA PHE A 59 10.11 2.64 3.56
C PHE A 59 10.74 4.02 3.68
N ASN A 60 11.14 4.39 4.89
CA ASN A 60 11.92 5.59 5.13
C ASN A 60 13.42 5.34 4.93
N LYS A 61 14.24 6.35 5.13
CA LYS A 61 15.70 6.25 4.91
C LYS A 61 16.40 5.28 5.87
N GLU A 62 15.81 5.02 7.03
CA GLU A 62 16.34 4.04 7.98
C GLU A 62 15.96 2.61 7.62
N GLY A 63 15.15 2.41 6.57
CA GLY A 63 14.71 1.10 6.17
C GLY A 63 13.50 0.60 6.92
N SER A 64 12.85 1.44 7.71
CA SER A 64 11.63 1.08 8.43
C SER A 64 10.40 1.30 7.57
N ALA A 65 9.43 0.39 7.68
CA ALA A 65 8.19 0.52 6.94
C ALA A 65 7.33 1.63 7.53
N MET A 66 6.94 2.58 6.66
CA MET A 66 6.03 3.66 7.03
C MET A 66 4.58 3.24 6.86
N LEU A 67 4.31 2.48 5.80
CA LEU A 67 2.97 2.08 5.40
C LEU A 67 3.06 0.80 4.59
N LYS A 68 2.07 -0.08 4.79
CA LYS A 68 1.92 -1.29 4.00
C LYS A 68 0.51 -1.34 3.44
N ILE A 69 0.39 -1.57 2.14
CA ILE A 69 -0.90 -1.70 1.47
C ILE A 69 -0.98 -3.10 0.87
N PHE A 70 -1.98 -3.87 1.28
CA PHE A 70 -2.23 -5.21 0.76
C PHE A 70 -3.40 -5.18 -0.21
N LEU A 71 -3.30 -5.96 -1.30
CA LEU A 71 -4.41 -6.07 -2.24
C LEU A 71 -5.61 -6.73 -1.58
N GLY A 72 -6.81 -6.30 -2.00
CA GLY A 72 -8.06 -6.82 -1.47
C GLY A 72 -8.39 -8.21 -1.96
N ARG A 73 -9.35 -8.84 -1.29
CA ARG A 73 -9.79 -10.20 -1.58
C ARG A 73 -11.31 -10.24 -1.77
N ASP A 74 -11.75 -11.21 -2.58
CA ASP A 74 -13.16 -11.47 -2.76
C ASP A 74 -13.72 -12.34 -1.61
N ASP A 75 -14.97 -12.75 -1.72
CA ASP A 75 -15.65 -13.56 -0.71
C ASP A 75 -15.05 -14.96 -0.58
N HIS A 76 -14.31 -15.41 -1.57
CA HIS A 76 -13.62 -16.70 -1.56
C HIS A 76 -12.16 -16.58 -1.14
N ARG A 77 -11.76 -15.39 -0.63
CA ARG A 77 -10.41 -15.10 -0.14
C ARG A 77 -9.35 -15.10 -1.24
N GLN A 78 -9.78 -14.96 -2.50
CA GLN A 78 -8.88 -14.81 -3.64
C GLN A 78 -8.60 -13.34 -3.88
N LEU A 79 -7.39 -13.02 -4.34
CA LEU A 79 -7.05 -11.64 -4.70
C LEU A 79 -7.96 -11.14 -5.80
N LEU A 80 -8.39 -9.88 -5.70
CA LEU A 80 -9.22 -9.27 -6.73
C LEU A 80 -8.44 -9.13 -8.02
N SER A 81 -8.93 -9.74 -9.10
CA SER A 81 -8.20 -9.82 -10.38
C SER A 81 -7.88 -8.45 -10.97
N GLU A 82 -8.77 -7.48 -10.81
CA GLU A 82 -8.54 -6.12 -11.30
C GLU A 82 -7.37 -5.46 -10.58
N GLN A 83 -7.26 -5.69 -9.28
CA GLN A 83 -6.15 -5.15 -8.49
C GLN A 83 -4.85 -5.86 -8.82
N VAL A 84 -4.89 -7.17 -9.05
CA VAL A 84 -3.70 -7.92 -9.46
C VAL A 84 -3.17 -7.40 -10.79
N SER A 85 -4.06 -7.17 -11.76
CA SER A 85 -3.66 -6.62 -13.07
C SER A 85 -3.04 -5.23 -12.93
N ALA A 86 -3.62 -4.37 -12.12
CA ALA A 86 -3.08 -3.03 -11.88
C ALA A 86 -1.72 -3.11 -11.17
N PHE A 87 -1.58 -4.02 -10.23
CA PHE A 87 -0.32 -4.26 -9.51
C PHE A 87 0.79 -4.68 -10.48
N HIS A 88 0.50 -5.63 -11.36
CA HIS A 88 1.47 -6.10 -12.36
C HIS A 88 1.84 -4.99 -13.35
N ALA A 89 0.88 -4.19 -13.77
CA ALA A 89 1.14 -3.05 -14.65
C ALA A 89 2.06 -2.02 -13.99
N LEU A 90 1.83 -1.74 -12.70
CA LEU A 90 2.69 -0.84 -11.94
C LEU A 90 4.10 -1.39 -11.81
N ALA A 91 4.23 -2.67 -11.50
CA ALA A 91 5.55 -3.31 -11.38
C ALA A 91 6.33 -3.26 -12.69
N ALA A 92 5.67 -3.51 -13.82
CA ALA A 92 6.30 -3.43 -15.13
C ALA A 92 6.76 -2.00 -15.45
N SER A 93 5.91 -1.01 -15.13
CA SER A 93 6.24 0.41 -15.31
C SER A 93 7.50 0.81 -14.54
N LEU A 94 7.62 0.36 -13.29
CA LEU A 94 8.78 0.65 -12.46
C LEU A 94 10.06 0.03 -13.00
N LYS A 95 9.99 -1.17 -13.58
CA LYS A 95 11.15 -1.82 -14.20
C LYS A 95 11.64 -1.05 -15.41
N GLU A 96 10.73 -0.43 -16.18
CA GLU A 96 11.10 0.35 -17.36
C GLU A 96 11.84 1.65 -16.99
N HIS A 97 11.66 2.14 -15.77
CA HIS A 97 12.24 3.39 -15.27
C HIS A 97 13.36 3.18 -14.24
N ALA A 98 13.70 1.96 -13.98
CA ALA A 98 14.73 1.61 -12.98
C ALA A 98 16.16 1.81 -13.53
#